data_e18d9d47f86555fc5a0c9a17a6d3258d
#
_entry.id   e18d9d47f86555fc5a0c9a17a6d3258d
#
_cell.length_a   1.000
_cell.length_b   1.000
_cell.length_c   1.000
_cell.angle_alpha   90.00
_cell.angle_beta   90.00
_cell.angle_gamma   90.00
#
_symmetry.space_group_name_H-M   'P 1'
#
loop_
_entity.id
_entity.type
_entity.pdbx_description
1 polymer ?
#
loop_
_entity_poly.entity_id
_entity_poly.type
_entity_poly.pdbx_seq_one_letter_code
_entity_poly.pdbx_strand_id
1 'polypeptide(L)'
;MGRLTRWLAAVAIGCAFVVIAADTAAAFDGFGTLGADSTYGQQITFDVALDGGAPDELELLLRTPDSDGAFVIPVDASGASASYVWNTSIDYLTPNTVVTYQWRAIEGDEVTVSDEATIRYDDDRPGFDWQSRQLGEATVHWYGDAEAQAVRFGELTALGVERGEERLGTTLAGPVDVFVYDSRDAFFGALGPGAREWTGAAAFSEIRTIFMWNSPEAGSQAYLETAMVHEVTHIVFHDATDNPFHEPARWLNEGIATWSQSGDAGGDRAIVENEASGGGLFSFDAITEQFPIGERGGRLSYAQGTTMVDLIVDTYGADALARMTAAYRDGASDEEALEAATGVSADELYAEYYASFGVEAPSPIEPEPIAPSDVDRPSAGTVDQGGVDPGAEPPPGEGTPSEDGTTGGGTSNVALIALLAVAALAAGAAAMGVSRRAERRSRS
;
A
#
# COMPACT_ATOMS: atom_id res chain seq x y z
N MET A 1 -67.38 20.88 88.31
CA MET A 1 -67.01 22.12 87.58
C MET A 1 -65.55 21.97 87.06
N GLY A 2 -65.33 21.55 85.88
CA GLY A 2 -64.01 21.29 85.33
C GLY A 2 -63.92 21.76 83.86
N ARG A 3 -63.08 22.73 83.59
CA ARG A 3 -62.92 23.31 82.28
C ARG A 3 -61.94 22.43 81.45
N LEU A 4 -62.39 21.93 80.29
CA LEU A 4 -61.54 21.30 79.27
C LEU A 4 -60.82 22.39 78.49
N THR A 5 -59.52 22.35 78.52
CA THR A 5 -58.64 23.18 77.66
C THR A 5 -58.23 22.35 76.48
N ARG A 6 -58.63 22.72 75.23
CA ARG A 6 -58.24 22.09 74.00
C ARG A 6 -56.89 22.70 73.52
N TRP A 7 -55.89 21.86 73.34
CA TRP A 7 -54.63 22.21 72.62
C TRP A 7 -54.81 21.93 71.16
N LEU A 8 -54.62 22.96 70.28
CA LEU A 8 -54.48 22.84 68.86
C LEU A 8 -52.97 22.79 68.57
N ALA A 9 -52.48 21.64 68.08
CA ALA A 9 -51.17 21.50 67.58
C ALA A 9 -51.14 21.88 66.06
N ALA A 10 -50.46 22.96 65.69
CA ALA A 10 -50.23 23.33 64.30
C ALA A 10 -49.04 22.53 63.78
N VAL A 11 -49.28 21.67 62.81
CA VAL A 11 -48.21 20.98 62.05
C VAL A 11 -47.77 21.87 60.90
N ALA A 12 -46.62 22.46 61.03
CA ALA A 12 -45.98 23.19 59.93
C ALA A 12 -45.29 22.16 59.00
N ILE A 13 -45.82 21.93 57.81
CA ILE A 13 -45.14 21.15 56.71
C ILE A 13 -44.18 22.09 56.03
N GLY A 14 -42.88 21.95 56.35
CA GLY A 14 -41.81 22.60 55.64
C GLY A 14 -41.59 21.88 54.34
N CYS A 15 -41.96 22.45 53.18
CA CYS A 15 -41.52 22.02 51.88
C CYS A 15 -40.01 22.42 51.69
N ALA A 16 -39.09 21.47 51.83
CA ALA A 16 -37.73 21.65 51.42
C ALA A 16 -37.70 21.58 49.88
N PHE A 17 -37.53 22.71 49.24
CA PHE A 17 -37.16 22.76 47.82
C PHE A 17 -35.71 22.28 47.70
N VAL A 18 -35.50 21.05 47.21
CA VAL A 18 -34.21 20.60 46.73
C VAL A 18 -33.98 21.30 45.37
N VAL A 19 -33.23 22.37 45.38
CA VAL A 19 -32.70 22.95 44.14
C VAL A 19 -31.62 21.98 43.65
N ILE A 20 -31.97 21.11 42.72
CA ILE A 20 -30.98 20.38 41.92
C ILE A 20 -30.36 21.45 41.02
N ALA A 21 -29.16 21.91 41.38
CA ALA A 21 -28.34 22.66 40.43
C ALA A 21 -28.06 21.70 39.27
N ALA A 22 -28.70 21.91 38.16
CA ALA A 22 -28.26 21.33 36.92
C ALA A 22 -26.84 21.92 36.69
N ASP A 23 -25.79 21.10 36.81
CA ASP A 23 -24.52 21.44 36.28
C ASP A 23 -24.76 21.70 34.77
N THR A 24 -24.79 22.98 34.39
CA THR A 24 -24.75 23.35 32.98
C THR A 24 -23.36 22.94 32.51
N ALA A 25 -23.29 21.84 31.79
CA ALA A 25 -22.05 21.50 31.06
C ALA A 25 -21.58 22.78 30.34
N ALA A 26 -20.32 23.11 30.50
CA ALA A 26 -19.75 24.24 29.78
C ALA A 26 -19.90 23.97 28.26
N ALA A 27 -20.26 25.01 27.52
CA ALA A 27 -20.33 24.90 26.07
C ALA A 27 -18.90 24.63 25.48
N PHE A 28 -18.84 24.01 24.35
CA PHE A 28 -17.58 23.84 23.61
C PHE A 28 -17.09 25.19 23.10
N ASP A 29 -15.85 25.55 23.41
CA ASP A 29 -15.22 26.82 23.02
C ASP A 29 -14.13 26.64 21.94
N GLY A 30 -13.69 25.38 21.67
CA GLY A 30 -12.68 25.06 20.67
C GLY A 30 -11.81 23.86 21.04
N PHE A 31 -10.76 23.68 20.25
CA PHE A 31 -9.76 22.64 20.44
C PHE A 31 -8.53 23.18 21.15
N GLY A 32 -8.10 22.49 22.21
CA GLY A 32 -6.84 22.73 22.89
C GLY A 32 -5.68 21.93 22.26
N THR A 33 -4.89 21.27 23.10
CA THR A 33 -3.73 20.49 22.63
C THR A 33 -4.19 19.21 21.91
N LEU A 34 -3.65 19.00 20.72
CA LEU A 34 -3.71 17.75 19.98
C LEU A 34 -2.51 16.88 20.33
N GLY A 35 -2.72 15.57 20.51
CA GLY A 35 -1.69 14.57 20.76
C GLY A 35 -1.90 13.34 19.90
N ALA A 36 -0.79 12.69 19.53
CA ALA A 36 -0.81 11.34 19.01
C ALA A 36 0.43 10.58 19.45
N ASP A 37 0.26 9.28 19.69
CA ASP A 37 1.33 8.36 20.08
C ASP A 37 1.11 7.01 19.40
N SER A 38 2.20 6.31 19.05
CA SER A 38 2.11 5.03 18.35
C SER A 38 2.98 3.97 19.01
N THR A 39 2.53 2.72 18.89
CA THR A 39 3.33 1.53 19.19
C THR A 39 3.20 0.59 18.01
N TYR A 40 4.31 0.27 17.36
CA TYR A 40 4.34 -0.54 16.15
C TYR A 40 3.65 -1.90 16.33
N GLY A 41 2.83 -2.26 15.35
CA GLY A 41 2.07 -3.52 15.33
C GLY A 41 0.99 -3.64 16.41
N GLN A 42 0.69 -2.56 17.14
CA GLN A 42 -0.33 -2.54 18.18
C GLN A 42 -1.38 -1.48 17.92
N GLN A 43 -1.00 -0.20 18.00
CA GLN A 43 -1.97 0.89 17.90
C GLN A 43 -1.34 2.25 17.60
N ILE A 44 -2.17 3.17 17.14
CA ILE A 44 -1.96 4.62 17.21
C ILE A 44 -3.08 5.19 18.06
N THR A 45 -2.73 6.01 19.05
CA THR A 45 -3.69 6.74 19.89
C THR A 45 -3.70 8.20 19.47
N PHE A 46 -4.90 8.78 19.30
CA PHE A 46 -5.11 10.19 19.00
C PHE A 46 -5.88 10.80 20.14
N ASP A 47 -5.36 11.88 20.71
CA ASP A 47 -5.92 12.59 21.84
C ASP A 47 -6.20 14.04 21.50
N VAL A 48 -7.24 14.62 22.09
CA VAL A 48 -7.54 16.05 22.00
C VAL A 48 -8.02 16.59 23.33
N ALA A 49 -7.53 17.75 23.71
CA ALA A 49 -8.12 18.56 24.77
C ALA A 49 -9.24 19.43 24.18
N LEU A 50 -10.35 19.56 24.90
CA LEU A 50 -11.50 20.37 24.51
C LEU A 50 -11.56 21.59 25.45
N ASP A 51 -11.57 22.78 24.89
CA ASP A 51 -11.76 24.00 25.64
C ASP A 51 -13.28 24.18 25.89
N GLY A 52 -13.65 24.48 27.13
CA GLY A 52 -15.05 24.54 27.55
C GLY A 52 -15.58 23.15 27.89
N GLY A 53 -16.58 22.65 27.16
CA GLY A 53 -17.23 21.34 27.32
C GLY A 53 -17.10 20.44 26.12
N ALA A 54 -17.80 19.30 26.14
CA ALA A 54 -17.89 18.42 24.97
C ALA A 54 -18.87 19.01 23.94
N PRO A 55 -18.56 18.95 22.62
CA PRO A 55 -19.51 19.31 21.58
C PRO A 55 -20.66 18.30 21.47
N ASP A 56 -21.73 18.64 20.71
CA ASP A 56 -22.84 17.73 20.43
C ASP A 56 -22.35 16.48 19.68
N GLU A 57 -21.48 16.64 18.66
CA GLU A 57 -20.83 15.57 17.93
C GLU A 57 -19.34 15.89 17.77
N LEU A 58 -18.50 14.87 17.93
CA LEU A 58 -17.06 14.96 17.71
C LEU A 58 -16.59 13.87 16.77
N GLU A 59 -15.78 14.25 15.82
CA GLU A 59 -15.23 13.35 14.80
C GLU A 59 -13.72 13.51 14.66
N LEU A 60 -13.03 12.41 14.48
CA LEU A 60 -11.63 12.35 14.06
C LEU A 60 -11.56 12.15 12.54
N LEU A 61 -10.86 13.01 11.86
CA LEU A 61 -10.59 12.93 10.42
C LEU A 61 -9.17 12.41 10.24
N LEU A 62 -9.00 11.21 9.66
CA LEU A 62 -7.70 10.60 9.39
C LEU A 62 -7.45 10.54 7.89
N ARG A 63 -6.23 10.85 7.48
CA ARG A 63 -5.73 10.65 6.10
C ARG A 63 -4.40 9.92 6.13
N THR A 64 -4.25 8.96 5.24
CA THR A 64 -2.99 8.30 4.92
C THR A 64 -2.59 8.64 3.48
N PRO A 65 -1.31 8.56 3.10
CA PRO A 65 -0.87 8.87 1.73
C PRO A 65 -1.61 8.09 0.63
N ASP A 66 -2.04 6.85 0.94
CA ASP A 66 -2.81 5.99 0.03
C ASP A 66 -4.33 6.26 0.03
N SER A 67 -4.79 7.31 0.71
CA SER A 67 -6.23 7.62 0.82
C SER A 67 -6.64 8.80 -0.05
N ASP A 68 -7.69 8.63 -0.88
CA ASP A 68 -8.28 9.70 -1.70
C ASP A 68 -9.04 10.75 -0.86
N GLY A 69 -9.22 10.52 0.44
CA GLY A 69 -9.97 11.40 1.33
C GLY A 69 -9.79 11.06 2.80
N ALA A 70 -10.41 11.85 3.67
CA ALA A 70 -10.37 11.58 5.09
C ALA A 70 -11.33 10.45 5.49
N PHE A 71 -10.86 9.53 6.34
CA PHE A 71 -11.74 8.66 7.12
C PHE A 71 -12.38 9.50 8.22
N VAL A 72 -13.70 9.48 8.28
CA VAL A 72 -14.48 10.20 9.30
C VAL A 72 -14.90 9.22 10.37
N ILE A 73 -14.41 9.43 11.59
CA ILE A 73 -14.59 8.52 12.72
C ILE A 73 -15.31 9.26 13.84
N PRO A 74 -16.57 8.92 14.17
CA PRO A 74 -17.24 9.46 15.33
C PRO A 74 -16.52 9.04 16.64
N VAL A 75 -16.31 9.98 17.55
CA VAL A 75 -15.62 9.76 18.82
C VAL A 75 -16.42 10.35 19.97
N ASP A 76 -16.60 9.57 21.02
CA ASP A 76 -17.26 10.06 22.24
C ASP A 76 -16.31 10.96 23.04
N ALA A 77 -16.74 12.19 23.32
CA ALA A 77 -16.01 13.09 24.20
C ALA A 77 -16.31 12.76 25.69
N SER A 78 -15.29 12.79 26.52
CA SER A 78 -15.40 12.61 27.96
C SER A 78 -15.00 13.89 28.71
N GLY A 79 -15.95 14.77 28.98
CA GLY A 79 -15.69 16.06 29.61
C GLY A 79 -14.85 16.98 28.71
N ALA A 80 -13.62 17.31 29.15
CA ALA A 80 -12.74 18.24 28.48
C ALA A 80 -11.70 17.55 27.56
N SER A 81 -11.93 16.31 27.13
CA SER A 81 -11.02 15.57 26.25
C SER A 81 -11.73 14.46 25.49
N ALA A 82 -11.10 14.01 24.40
CA ALA A 82 -11.47 12.80 23.69
C ALA A 82 -10.22 12.04 23.27
N SER A 83 -10.38 10.73 23.06
CA SER A 83 -9.32 9.83 22.63
C SER A 83 -9.88 8.78 21.69
N TYR A 84 -9.12 8.47 20.64
CA TYR A 84 -9.42 7.37 19.73
C TYR A 84 -8.19 6.47 19.59
N VAL A 85 -8.41 5.15 19.58
CA VAL A 85 -7.36 4.15 19.39
C VAL A 85 -7.58 3.42 18.07
N TRP A 86 -6.65 3.62 17.15
CA TRP A 86 -6.59 2.85 15.90
C TRP A 86 -5.78 1.58 16.15
N ASN A 87 -6.39 0.42 16.04
CA ASN A 87 -5.74 -0.87 16.26
C ASN A 87 -5.01 -1.34 15.01
N THR A 88 -3.71 -1.06 14.91
CA THR A 88 -2.87 -1.44 13.78
C THR A 88 -2.50 -2.93 13.75
N SER A 89 -2.81 -3.70 14.80
CA SER A 89 -2.67 -5.17 14.78
C SER A 89 -3.73 -5.87 13.94
N ILE A 90 -4.86 -5.18 13.69
CA ILE A 90 -5.97 -5.66 12.84
C ILE A 90 -5.93 -4.97 11.48
N ASP A 91 -5.82 -3.64 11.50
CA ASP A 91 -5.72 -2.81 10.31
C ASP A 91 -4.25 -2.48 10.07
N TYR A 92 -3.55 -3.37 9.36
CA TYR A 92 -2.12 -3.19 9.09
C TYR A 92 -1.86 -1.83 8.45
N LEU A 93 -0.89 -1.12 9.02
CA LEU A 93 -0.32 0.11 8.49
C LEU A 93 1.18 -0.11 8.24
N THR A 94 1.65 0.30 7.09
CA THR A 94 3.07 0.22 6.72
C THR A 94 3.89 1.15 7.62
N PRO A 95 5.01 0.70 8.22
CA PRO A 95 5.89 1.60 8.95
C PRO A 95 6.42 2.72 8.03
N ASN A 96 6.80 3.85 8.63
CA ASN A 96 7.14 5.11 7.98
C ASN A 96 5.95 5.89 7.38
N THR A 97 4.72 5.36 7.46
CA THR A 97 3.53 6.10 7.03
C THR A 97 3.32 7.33 7.89
N VAL A 98 3.15 8.49 7.26
CA VAL A 98 2.74 9.72 7.92
C VAL A 98 1.22 9.81 7.89
N VAL A 99 0.59 9.72 9.05
CA VAL A 99 -0.85 9.88 9.22
C VAL A 99 -1.14 11.34 9.53
N THR A 100 -1.96 11.97 8.72
CA THR A 100 -2.49 13.32 8.95
C THR A 100 -3.82 13.23 9.64
N TYR A 101 -4.03 14.05 10.68
CA TYR A 101 -5.29 14.04 11.42
C TYR A 101 -5.76 15.43 11.83
N GLN A 102 -7.08 15.56 11.95
CA GLN A 102 -7.79 16.73 12.45
C GLN A 102 -8.99 16.28 13.28
N TRP A 103 -9.43 17.13 14.19
CA TRP A 103 -10.68 16.93 14.92
C TRP A 103 -11.74 17.88 14.40
N ARG A 104 -12.97 17.39 14.27
CA ARG A 104 -14.13 18.19 13.84
C ARG A 104 -15.23 18.10 14.89
N ALA A 105 -15.64 19.24 15.42
CA ALA A 105 -16.75 19.38 16.34
C ALA A 105 -17.96 19.96 15.60
N ILE A 106 -19.15 19.47 15.92
CA ILE A 106 -20.43 19.93 15.38
C ILE A 106 -21.32 20.32 16.56
N GLU A 107 -21.83 21.55 16.58
CA GLU A 107 -22.80 22.08 17.55
C GLU A 107 -24.01 22.68 16.79
N GLY A 108 -25.08 21.94 16.71
CA GLY A 108 -26.22 22.34 15.88
C GLY A 108 -25.84 22.49 14.41
N ASP A 109 -25.86 23.74 13.90
CA ASP A 109 -25.45 24.04 12.51
C ASP A 109 -23.98 24.55 12.40
N GLU A 110 -23.28 24.70 13.51
CA GLU A 110 -21.91 25.21 13.56
C GLU A 110 -20.89 24.06 13.49
N VAL A 111 -19.87 24.20 12.63
CA VAL A 111 -18.80 23.24 12.45
C VAL A 111 -17.47 23.91 12.74
N THR A 112 -16.74 23.38 13.70
CA THR A 112 -15.38 23.81 14.04
C THR A 112 -14.39 22.70 13.74
N VAL A 113 -13.25 23.02 13.09
CA VAL A 113 -12.20 22.05 12.77
C VAL A 113 -10.89 22.52 13.42
N SER A 114 -10.15 21.56 14.02
CA SER A 114 -8.83 21.84 14.58
C SER A 114 -7.78 22.16 13.52
N ASP A 115 -6.62 22.65 13.96
CA ASP A 115 -5.43 22.63 13.11
C ASP A 115 -5.12 21.19 12.67
N GLU A 116 -4.44 21.07 11.52
CA GLU A 116 -3.95 19.80 11.02
C GLU A 116 -2.69 19.39 11.78
N ALA A 117 -2.61 18.12 12.17
CA ALA A 117 -1.46 17.54 12.82
C ALA A 117 -1.06 16.21 12.16
N THR A 118 0.16 15.78 12.38
CA THR A 118 0.68 14.54 11.79
C THR A 118 1.35 13.68 12.85
N ILE A 119 1.31 12.37 12.63
CA ILE A 119 2.15 11.40 13.33
C ILE A 119 2.78 10.47 12.29
N ARG A 120 4.08 10.20 12.43
CA ARG A 120 4.74 9.15 11.66
C ARG A 120 4.65 7.84 12.43
N TYR A 121 4.20 6.79 11.76
CA TYR A 121 4.09 5.44 12.31
C TYR A 121 5.43 4.72 12.13
N ASP A 122 6.31 4.85 13.11
CA ASP A 122 7.66 4.28 13.08
C ASP A 122 7.67 2.81 13.52
N ASP A 123 8.63 2.02 13.01
CA ASP A 123 8.93 0.69 13.55
C ASP A 123 9.82 0.84 14.80
N ASP A 124 9.17 0.99 15.93
CA ASP A 124 9.80 1.22 17.23
C ASP A 124 10.04 -0.08 18.04
N ARG A 125 10.09 -1.23 17.35
CA ARG A 125 10.31 -2.52 18.03
C ARG A 125 11.59 -2.50 18.88
N PRO A 126 11.57 -3.11 20.07
CA PRO A 126 12.73 -3.14 20.96
C PRO A 126 13.99 -3.72 20.29
N GLY A 127 15.08 -2.98 20.37
CA GLY A 127 16.36 -3.36 19.74
C GLY A 127 16.59 -2.79 18.35
N PHE A 128 15.64 -2.02 17.82
CA PHE A 128 15.81 -1.30 16.56
C PHE A 128 16.26 0.15 16.83
N ASP A 129 17.51 0.30 17.24
CA ASP A 129 18.14 1.61 17.43
C ASP A 129 18.51 2.18 16.05
N TRP A 130 17.50 2.64 15.30
CA TRP A 130 17.66 3.14 13.95
C TRP A 130 18.66 4.28 13.85
N GLN A 131 19.62 4.11 12.97
CA GLN A 131 20.54 5.13 12.51
C GLN A 131 20.16 5.53 11.09
N SER A 132 20.50 6.74 10.67
CA SER A 132 20.15 7.21 9.33
C SER A 132 21.28 8.02 8.70
N ARG A 133 21.31 8.01 7.35
CA ARG A 133 22.21 8.82 6.53
C ARG A 133 21.55 9.21 5.24
N GLN A 134 21.62 10.50 4.89
CA GLN A 134 21.17 10.99 3.59
C GLN A 134 22.29 10.82 2.55
N LEU A 135 21.93 10.31 1.36
CA LEU A 135 22.81 10.06 0.22
C LEU A 135 22.07 10.52 -1.06
N GLY A 136 22.30 11.77 -1.47
CA GLY A 136 21.51 12.39 -2.55
C GLY A 136 20.02 12.45 -2.19
N GLU A 137 19.17 11.94 -3.06
CA GLU A 137 17.72 11.84 -2.86
C GLU A 137 17.29 10.58 -2.08
N ALA A 138 18.21 9.84 -1.48
CA ALA A 138 17.94 8.71 -0.62
C ALA A 138 18.26 9.03 0.83
N THR A 139 17.40 8.60 1.77
CA THR A 139 17.71 8.51 3.20
C THR A 139 17.70 7.04 3.59
N VAL A 140 18.87 6.51 3.95
CA VAL A 140 18.99 5.12 4.36
C VAL A 140 18.96 4.99 5.87
N HIS A 141 18.20 4.01 6.37
CA HIS A 141 18.02 3.70 7.77
C HIS A 141 18.48 2.27 8.05
N TRP A 142 19.22 2.07 9.14
CA TRP A 142 19.70 0.75 9.57
C TRP A 142 19.83 0.66 11.07
N TYR A 143 19.99 -0.53 11.58
CA TYR A 143 20.38 -0.81 12.97
C TYR A 143 21.41 -1.96 13.00
N GLY A 144 22.06 -2.15 14.14
CA GLY A 144 23.09 -3.16 14.28
C GLY A 144 24.32 -2.92 13.40
N ASP A 145 24.85 -3.97 12.78
CA ASP A 145 26.09 -3.94 12.00
C ASP A 145 25.86 -3.74 10.49
N ALA A 146 24.65 -3.30 10.08
CA ALA A 146 24.26 -3.22 8.67
C ALA A 146 24.71 -1.93 7.93
N GLU A 147 25.51 -1.02 8.56
CA GLU A 147 25.87 0.29 8.01
C GLU A 147 26.45 0.21 6.59
N ALA A 148 27.42 -0.66 6.35
CA ALA A 148 28.08 -0.74 5.05
C ALA A 148 27.10 -1.16 3.93
N GLN A 149 26.22 -2.09 4.22
CA GLN A 149 25.18 -2.55 3.26
C GLN A 149 24.11 -1.47 3.07
N ALA A 150 23.70 -0.82 4.15
CA ALA A 150 22.73 0.27 4.11
C ALA A 150 23.23 1.44 3.25
N VAL A 151 24.49 1.87 3.45
CA VAL A 151 25.11 2.91 2.60
C VAL A 151 25.10 2.49 1.13
N ARG A 152 25.43 1.24 0.84
CA ARG A 152 25.38 0.73 -0.54
C ARG A 152 23.98 0.77 -1.14
N PHE A 153 22.95 0.38 -0.40
CA PHE A 153 21.56 0.48 -0.85
C PHE A 153 21.16 1.95 -1.09
N GLY A 154 21.54 2.85 -0.21
CA GLY A 154 21.27 4.29 -0.38
C GLY A 154 21.93 4.87 -1.63
N GLU A 155 23.20 4.49 -1.93
CA GLU A 155 23.88 4.90 -3.17
C GLU A 155 23.17 4.39 -4.42
N LEU A 156 22.70 3.13 -4.39
CA LEU A 156 21.95 2.53 -5.52
C LEU A 156 20.58 3.18 -5.68
N THR A 157 19.91 3.50 -4.58
CA THR A 157 18.63 4.23 -4.59
C THR A 157 18.82 5.61 -5.21
N ALA A 158 19.81 6.39 -4.78
CA ALA A 158 20.08 7.71 -5.35
C ALA A 158 20.36 7.64 -6.87
N LEU A 159 21.13 6.64 -7.31
CA LEU A 159 21.37 6.40 -8.72
C LEU A 159 20.08 6.01 -9.48
N GLY A 160 19.22 5.19 -8.85
CA GLY A 160 17.93 4.80 -9.40
C GLY A 160 16.99 5.99 -9.57
N VAL A 161 16.94 6.89 -8.57
CA VAL A 161 16.17 8.14 -8.64
C VAL A 161 16.65 8.99 -9.80
N GLU A 162 17.97 9.30 -9.90
CA GLU A 162 18.54 10.11 -10.98
C GLU A 162 18.14 9.56 -12.36
N ARG A 163 18.27 8.25 -12.56
CA ARG A 163 17.91 7.59 -13.83
C ARG A 163 16.41 7.60 -14.11
N GLY A 164 15.60 7.37 -13.08
CA GLY A 164 14.14 7.39 -13.19
C GLY A 164 13.62 8.79 -13.54
N GLU A 165 14.11 9.82 -12.86
CA GLU A 165 13.77 11.22 -13.15
C GLU A 165 14.14 11.61 -14.60
N GLU A 166 15.34 11.24 -15.06
CA GLU A 166 15.78 11.52 -16.42
C GLU A 166 14.87 10.82 -17.46
N ARG A 167 14.57 9.54 -17.26
CA ARG A 167 13.79 8.72 -18.21
C ARG A 167 12.32 9.09 -18.25
N LEU A 168 11.76 9.40 -17.10
CA LEU A 168 10.33 9.70 -16.95
C LEU A 168 10.02 11.20 -17.04
N GLY A 169 11.06 12.05 -17.15
CA GLY A 169 10.88 13.51 -17.28
C GLY A 169 10.23 14.15 -16.06
N THR A 170 10.51 13.64 -14.88
CA THR A 170 9.93 14.08 -13.62
C THR A 170 11.01 14.48 -12.60
N THR A 171 10.58 14.99 -11.46
CA THR A 171 11.43 15.19 -10.28
C THR A 171 10.63 14.76 -9.07
N LEU A 172 11.20 13.91 -8.21
CA LEU A 172 10.53 13.43 -7.00
C LEU A 172 10.18 14.59 -6.06
N ALA A 173 9.01 14.50 -5.44
CA ALA A 173 8.54 15.47 -4.46
C ALA A 173 9.35 15.46 -3.14
N GLY A 174 10.15 14.43 -2.90
CA GLY A 174 11.00 14.28 -1.72
C GLY A 174 11.88 13.04 -1.77
N PRO A 175 12.75 12.85 -0.77
CA PRO A 175 13.67 11.73 -0.75
C PRO A 175 12.96 10.38 -0.63
N VAL A 176 13.66 9.33 -1.07
CA VAL A 176 13.25 7.93 -0.86
C VAL A 176 13.86 7.43 0.45
N ASP A 177 13.05 6.93 1.36
CA ASP A 177 13.50 6.28 2.58
C ASP A 177 13.77 4.80 2.34
N VAL A 178 14.95 4.31 2.74
CA VAL A 178 15.34 2.90 2.59
C VAL A 178 15.63 2.32 3.97
N PHE A 179 14.80 1.40 4.44
CA PHE A 179 14.97 0.73 5.71
C PHE A 179 15.62 -0.65 5.52
N VAL A 180 16.77 -0.84 6.15
CA VAL A 180 17.55 -2.08 6.06
C VAL A 180 17.38 -2.89 7.33
N TYR A 181 16.66 -4.00 7.21
CA TYR A 181 16.39 -4.93 8.30
C TYR A 181 17.48 -6.00 8.38
N ASP A 182 18.01 -6.22 9.58
CA ASP A 182 19.13 -7.13 9.83
C ASP A 182 18.70 -8.60 9.97
N SER A 183 17.41 -8.87 10.07
CA SER A 183 16.87 -10.23 10.13
C SER A 183 15.65 -10.43 9.24
N ARG A 184 15.47 -11.69 8.78
CA ARG A 184 14.31 -12.09 7.99
C ARG A 184 13.00 -11.81 8.71
N ASP A 185 12.90 -12.20 9.98
CA ASP A 185 11.67 -12.04 10.77
C ASP A 185 11.32 -10.57 10.98
N ALA A 186 12.34 -9.73 11.18
CA ALA A 186 12.15 -8.29 11.31
C ALA A 186 11.62 -7.67 10.01
N PHE A 187 12.22 -8.02 8.88
CA PHE A 187 11.82 -7.58 7.55
C PHE A 187 10.38 -8.01 7.21
N PHE A 188 10.05 -9.30 7.35
CA PHE A 188 8.70 -9.79 7.07
C PHE A 188 7.66 -9.24 8.05
N GLY A 189 8.05 -8.98 9.29
CA GLY A 189 7.21 -8.28 10.26
C GLY A 189 6.87 -6.85 9.83
N ALA A 190 7.79 -6.17 9.13
CA ALA A 190 7.55 -4.84 8.58
C ALA A 190 6.71 -4.83 7.30
N LEU A 191 6.74 -5.90 6.52
CA LEU A 191 5.90 -6.03 5.31
C LEU A 191 4.43 -6.34 5.62
N GLY A 192 4.15 -6.83 6.83
CA GLY A 192 2.80 -7.18 7.25
C GLY A 192 2.22 -8.46 6.61
N PRO A 193 0.92 -8.70 6.82
CA PRO A 193 0.26 -9.89 6.32
C PRO A 193 0.16 -9.85 4.78
N GLY A 194 0.57 -10.92 4.13
CA GLY A 194 0.56 -11.05 2.66
C GLY A 194 1.92 -10.98 2.01
N ALA A 195 2.98 -10.65 2.77
CA ALA A 195 4.34 -10.75 2.28
C ALA A 195 4.69 -12.20 1.91
N ARG A 196 5.36 -12.37 0.75
CA ARG A 196 5.73 -13.73 0.28
C ARG A 196 7.11 -14.12 0.78
N GLU A 197 7.27 -15.42 1.09
CA GLU A 197 8.46 -15.95 1.77
C GLU A 197 9.82 -15.73 1.05
N TRP A 198 9.81 -15.42 -0.24
CA TRP A 198 11.02 -15.22 -1.07
C TRP A 198 11.36 -13.76 -1.35
N THR A 199 10.67 -12.84 -0.69
CA THR A 199 10.86 -11.40 -0.84
C THR A 199 12.18 -10.95 -0.20
N GLY A 200 13.00 -10.20 -0.92
CA GLY A 200 14.22 -9.58 -0.41
C GLY A 200 14.16 -8.05 -0.34
N ALA A 201 13.22 -7.44 -1.08
CA ALA A 201 12.95 -6.01 -1.12
C ALA A 201 11.46 -5.74 -1.33
N ALA A 202 10.98 -4.57 -0.95
CA ALA A 202 9.62 -4.11 -1.24
C ALA A 202 9.58 -2.57 -1.30
N ALA A 203 9.02 -2.02 -2.38
CA ALA A 203 8.72 -0.60 -2.49
C ALA A 203 7.26 -0.31 -2.09
N PHE A 204 7.09 0.79 -1.37
CA PHE A 204 5.80 1.38 -1.01
C PHE A 204 5.79 2.80 -1.57
N SER A 205 5.27 2.90 -2.79
CA SER A 205 5.41 4.10 -3.61
C SER A 205 4.70 5.30 -3.00
N GLU A 206 3.53 5.11 -2.42
CA GLU A 206 2.70 6.15 -1.80
C GLU A 206 3.42 6.88 -0.64
N ILE A 207 4.35 6.18 0.02
CA ILE A 207 5.16 6.74 1.11
C ILE A 207 6.63 6.87 0.75
N ARG A 208 7.01 6.68 -0.53
CA ARG A 208 8.39 6.72 -1.05
C ARG A 208 9.37 5.92 -0.18
N THR A 209 8.98 4.71 0.22
CA THR A 209 9.74 3.88 1.15
C THR A 209 10.07 2.53 0.54
N ILE A 210 11.31 2.09 0.71
CA ILE A 210 11.79 0.75 0.33
C ILE A 210 12.23 0.03 1.60
N PHE A 211 11.73 -1.18 1.80
CA PHE A 211 12.26 -2.10 2.82
C PHE A 211 13.20 -3.10 2.18
N MET A 212 14.34 -3.30 2.80
CA MET A 212 15.38 -4.22 2.34
C MET A 212 15.74 -5.20 3.46
N TRP A 213 15.91 -6.47 3.11
CA TRP A 213 16.49 -7.43 4.01
C TRP A 213 18.01 -7.51 3.78
N ASN A 214 18.81 -7.26 4.84
CA ASN A 214 20.26 -7.46 4.86
C ASN A 214 20.61 -8.95 4.89
N SER A 215 20.23 -9.69 3.85
CA SER A 215 20.51 -11.12 3.74
C SER A 215 21.93 -11.37 3.23
N PRO A 216 22.73 -12.21 3.91
CA PRO A 216 23.99 -12.69 3.37
C PRO A 216 23.80 -13.56 2.09
N GLU A 217 22.58 -14.06 1.87
CA GLU A 217 22.20 -14.87 0.71
C GLU A 217 21.61 -14.04 -0.43
N ALA A 218 21.37 -12.75 -0.23
CA ALA A 218 20.68 -11.84 -1.16
C ALA A 218 21.48 -11.56 -2.45
N GLY A 219 22.08 -12.58 -3.01
CA GLY A 219 22.58 -12.56 -4.36
C GLY A 219 23.91 -11.84 -4.56
N SER A 220 24.37 -11.86 -5.81
CA SER A 220 25.55 -11.11 -6.24
C SER A 220 25.25 -9.61 -6.17
N GLN A 221 26.28 -8.79 -6.03
CA GLN A 221 26.17 -7.33 -6.07
C GLN A 221 25.40 -6.83 -7.30
N ALA A 222 25.58 -7.47 -8.44
CA ALA A 222 24.86 -7.14 -9.68
C ALA A 222 23.34 -7.33 -9.56
N TYR A 223 22.88 -8.34 -8.80
CA TYR A 223 21.45 -8.54 -8.54
C TYR A 223 20.88 -7.40 -7.70
N LEU A 224 21.55 -7.00 -6.63
CA LEU A 224 21.10 -5.89 -5.79
C LEU A 224 21.04 -4.57 -6.56
N GLU A 225 21.98 -4.35 -7.48
CA GLU A 225 21.97 -3.16 -8.34
C GLU A 225 20.74 -3.11 -9.25
N THR A 226 20.38 -4.23 -9.86
CA THR A 226 19.19 -4.31 -10.71
C THR A 226 17.89 -4.24 -9.90
N ALA A 227 17.81 -4.93 -8.77
CA ALA A 227 16.63 -4.91 -7.89
C ALA A 227 16.35 -3.50 -7.35
N MET A 228 17.36 -2.79 -6.88
CA MET A 228 17.19 -1.42 -6.39
C MET A 228 16.70 -0.46 -7.47
N VAL A 229 17.25 -0.54 -8.69
CA VAL A 229 16.77 0.30 -9.81
C VAL A 229 15.31 -0.01 -10.13
N HIS A 230 14.90 -1.28 -10.08
CA HIS A 230 13.52 -1.70 -10.29
C HIS A 230 12.58 -1.08 -9.26
N GLU A 231 12.85 -1.31 -7.96
CA GLU A 231 12.01 -0.81 -6.86
C GLU A 231 11.93 0.72 -6.85
N VAL A 232 13.05 1.41 -7.07
CA VAL A 232 13.08 2.87 -7.15
C VAL A 232 12.25 3.38 -8.32
N THR A 233 12.28 2.66 -9.46
CA THR A 233 11.50 3.07 -10.64
C THR A 233 10.00 3.06 -10.35
N HIS A 234 9.48 2.11 -9.56
CA HIS A 234 8.09 2.14 -9.12
C HIS A 234 7.75 3.43 -8.36
N ILE A 235 8.65 3.88 -7.47
CA ILE A 235 8.44 5.11 -6.70
C ILE A 235 8.44 6.34 -7.62
N VAL A 236 9.44 6.43 -8.51
CA VAL A 236 9.54 7.57 -9.45
C VAL A 236 8.36 7.58 -10.42
N PHE A 237 7.94 6.40 -10.91
CA PHE A 237 6.81 6.27 -11.82
C PHE A 237 5.49 6.64 -11.14
N HIS A 238 5.26 6.16 -9.92
CA HIS A 238 4.08 6.53 -9.13
C HIS A 238 4.01 8.06 -8.92
N ASP A 239 5.10 8.68 -8.44
CA ASP A 239 5.15 10.14 -8.21
C ASP A 239 4.96 10.94 -9.52
N ALA A 240 5.41 10.38 -10.65
CA ALA A 240 5.25 10.98 -11.97
C ALA A 240 3.84 10.88 -12.55
N THR A 241 3.06 9.89 -12.13
CA THR A 241 1.75 9.55 -12.70
C THR A 241 0.60 9.70 -11.72
N ASP A 242 0.89 10.00 -10.44
CA ASP A 242 -0.13 10.11 -9.39
C ASP A 242 -1.21 11.13 -9.75
N ASN A 243 -2.45 10.63 -9.81
CA ASN A 243 -3.64 11.43 -10.05
C ASN A 243 -4.88 10.71 -9.47
N PRO A 244 -5.96 11.45 -9.13
CA PRO A 244 -7.13 10.86 -8.44
C PRO A 244 -8.06 10.05 -9.36
N PHE A 245 -7.80 9.99 -10.68
CA PHE A 245 -8.75 9.45 -11.65
C PHE A 245 -8.38 8.06 -12.14
N HIS A 246 -7.08 7.80 -12.35
CA HIS A 246 -6.62 6.60 -13.02
C HIS A 246 -5.26 6.14 -12.48
N GLU A 247 -5.09 4.85 -12.30
CA GLU A 247 -3.83 4.20 -11.97
C GLU A 247 -3.31 3.50 -13.24
N PRO A 248 -2.05 3.72 -13.63
CA PRO A 248 -1.49 3.12 -14.85
C PRO A 248 -1.57 1.61 -14.87
N ALA A 249 -1.72 1.03 -16.06
CA ALA A 249 -1.76 -0.40 -16.27
C ALA A 249 -0.58 -1.11 -15.62
N ARG A 250 -0.85 -2.25 -14.99
CA ARG A 250 0.19 -3.02 -14.27
C ARG A 250 1.34 -3.42 -15.16
N TRP A 251 1.04 -3.94 -16.39
CA TRP A 251 2.09 -4.33 -17.33
C TRP A 251 3.03 -3.18 -17.68
N LEU A 252 2.52 -1.95 -17.67
CA LEU A 252 3.28 -0.76 -17.97
C LEU A 252 4.20 -0.39 -16.79
N ASN A 253 3.66 -0.36 -15.58
CA ASN A 253 4.44 -0.08 -14.36
C ASN A 253 5.59 -1.09 -14.21
N GLU A 254 5.30 -2.38 -14.29
CA GLU A 254 6.31 -3.44 -14.19
C GLU A 254 7.27 -3.46 -15.40
N GLY A 255 6.74 -3.16 -16.58
CA GLY A 255 7.53 -3.07 -17.80
C GLY A 255 8.57 -1.96 -17.76
N ILE A 256 8.18 -0.77 -17.29
CA ILE A 256 9.09 0.38 -17.09
C ILE A 256 10.13 0.07 -16.02
N ALA A 257 9.71 -0.51 -14.89
CA ALA A 257 10.61 -0.88 -13.80
C ALA A 257 11.65 -1.91 -14.26
N THR A 258 11.24 -2.95 -14.99
CA THR A 258 12.14 -3.98 -15.51
C THR A 258 13.05 -3.43 -16.62
N TRP A 259 12.50 -2.67 -17.58
CA TRP A 259 13.30 -2.03 -18.63
C TRP A 259 14.34 -1.08 -18.07
N SER A 260 14.01 -0.38 -16.98
CA SER A 260 14.91 0.56 -16.31
C SER A 260 16.15 -0.08 -15.69
N GLN A 261 16.15 -1.39 -15.44
CA GLN A 261 17.30 -2.12 -14.92
C GLN A 261 18.50 -2.08 -15.86
N SER A 262 18.27 -2.24 -17.18
CA SER A 262 19.31 -2.30 -18.22
C SER A 262 19.20 -1.21 -19.28
N GLY A 263 18.01 -0.67 -19.51
CA GLY A 263 17.69 0.26 -20.59
C GLY A 263 17.41 -0.42 -21.92
N ASP A 264 17.14 -1.73 -21.89
CA ASP A 264 16.73 -2.56 -23.04
C ASP A 264 15.89 -3.75 -22.56
N ALA A 265 15.26 -4.47 -23.50
CA ALA A 265 14.46 -5.65 -23.17
C ALA A 265 15.31 -6.88 -22.78
N GLY A 266 16.63 -6.85 -22.96
CA GLY A 266 17.54 -7.91 -22.55
C GLY A 266 17.09 -9.32 -22.94
N GLY A 267 17.03 -10.22 -21.95
CA GLY A 267 16.57 -11.60 -22.11
C GLY A 267 15.07 -11.77 -22.31
N ASP A 268 14.26 -10.74 -22.00
CA ASP A 268 12.78 -10.81 -22.05
C ASP A 268 12.27 -10.96 -23.46
N ARG A 269 12.95 -10.36 -24.45
CA ARG A 269 12.63 -10.54 -25.87
C ARG A 269 12.64 -12.02 -26.27
N ALA A 270 13.62 -12.81 -25.83
CA ALA A 270 13.69 -14.23 -26.13
C ALA A 270 12.55 -15.04 -25.46
N ILE A 271 12.06 -14.60 -24.30
CA ILE A 271 10.88 -15.19 -23.64
C ILE A 271 9.65 -14.97 -24.51
N VAL A 272 9.42 -13.71 -24.94
CA VAL A 272 8.28 -13.35 -25.77
C VAL A 272 8.33 -14.06 -27.14
N GLU A 273 9.50 -14.10 -27.82
CA GLU A 273 9.67 -14.82 -29.09
C GLU A 273 9.33 -16.32 -28.97
N ASN A 274 9.77 -16.96 -27.87
CA ASN A 274 9.46 -18.37 -27.65
C ASN A 274 7.96 -18.60 -27.44
N GLU A 275 7.29 -17.77 -26.66
CA GLU A 275 5.85 -17.87 -26.40
C GLU A 275 5.02 -17.50 -27.63
N ALA A 276 5.44 -16.48 -28.41
CA ALA A 276 4.79 -16.10 -29.66
C ALA A 276 4.76 -17.26 -30.67
N SER A 277 5.85 -18.04 -30.76
CA SER A 277 5.92 -19.19 -31.67
C SER A 277 4.88 -20.28 -31.34
N GLY A 278 4.41 -20.34 -30.10
CA GLY A 278 3.38 -21.25 -29.62
C GLY A 278 1.97 -20.67 -29.57
N GLY A 279 1.79 -19.39 -29.96
CA GLY A 279 0.51 -18.68 -29.82
C GLY A 279 0.13 -18.40 -28.36
N GLY A 280 1.14 -18.29 -27.47
CA GLY A 280 0.93 -18.20 -26.02
C GLY A 280 1.02 -16.79 -25.44
N LEU A 281 1.08 -15.71 -26.26
CA LEU A 281 1.10 -14.34 -25.77
C LEU A 281 -0.26 -13.96 -25.15
N PHE A 282 -0.24 -13.14 -24.12
CA PHE A 282 -1.42 -12.54 -23.53
C PHE A 282 -1.84 -11.31 -24.32
N SER A 283 -3.15 -10.99 -24.35
CA SER A 283 -3.58 -9.64 -24.70
C SER A 283 -3.17 -8.66 -23.60
N PHE A 284 -2.91 -7.40 -23.92
CA PHE A 284 -2.56 -6.41 -22.91
C PHE A 284 -3.68 -6.18 -21.90
N ASP A 285 -4.95 -6.28 -22.32
CA ASP A 285 -6.08 -6.22 -21.41
C ASP A 285 -6.03 -7.30 -20.32
N ALA A 286 -5.54 -8.50 -20.66
CA ALA A 286 -5.45 -9.61 -19.70
C ALA A 286 -4.37 -9.39 -18.61
N ILE A 287 -3.47 -8.45 -18.81
CA ILE A 287 -2.35 -8.15 -17.89
C ILE A 287 -2.35 -6.70 -17.39
N THR A 288 -3.46 -5.98 -17.61
CA THR A 288 -3.64 -4.59 -17.15
C THR A 288 -3.85 -4.52 -15.64
N GLU A 289 -4.83 -5.24 -15.10
CA GLU A 289 -5.16 -5.17 -13.67
C GLU A 289 -4.35 -6.16 -12.83
N GLN A 290 -4.20 -7.39 -13.30
CA GLN A 290 -3.50 -8.46 -12.59
C GLN A 290 -2.78 -9.39 -13.56
N PHE A 291 -1.63 -9.87 -13.13
CA PHE A 291 -0.92 -10.88 -13.89
C PHE A 291 -1.51 -12.28 -13.66
N PRO A 292 -1.59 -13.12 -14.69
CA PRO A 292 -2.05 -14.49 -14.56
C PRO A 292 -1.26 -15.27 -13.51
N ILE A 293 -1.97 -16.09 -12.72
CA ILE A 293 -1.39 -16.85 -11.62
C ILE A 293 -0.41 -17.90 -12.13
N GLY A 294 0.70 -18.07 -11.40
CA GLY A 294 1.73 -19.08 -11.68
C GLY A 294 2.97 -18.49 -12.33
N GLU A 295 4.06 -19.27 -12.27
CA GLU A 295 5.40 -18.85 -12.69
C GLU A 295 5.46 -18.38 -14.16
N ARG A 296 4.85 -19.16 -15.07
CA ARG A 296 4.78 -18.79 -16.49
C ARG A 296 4.00 -17.48 -16.70
N GLY A 297 2.83 -17.35 -16.02
CA GLY A 297 1.98 -16.18 -16.16
C GLY A 297 2.71 -14.90 -15.75
N GLY A 298 3.28 -14.89 -14.57
CA GLY A 298 4.07 -13.75 -14.08
C GLY A 298 5.24 -13.43 -15.01
N ARG A 299 6.10 -14.42 -15.30
CA ARG A 299 7.29 -14.22 -16.14
C ARG A 299 6.99 -13.65 -17.54
N LEU A 300 5.93 -14.18 -18.19
CA LEU A 300 5.55 -13.69 -19.51
C LEU A 300 4.96 -12.28 -19.44
N SER A 301 4.17 -11.96 -18.43
CA SER A 301 3.60 -10.61 -18.26
C SER A 301 4.70 -9.55 -18.10
N TYR A 302 5.71 -9.84 -17.27
CA TYR A 302 6.90 -8.98 -17.16
C TYR A 302 7.61 -8.81 -18.50
N ALA A 303 7.89 -9.93 -19.18
CA ALA A 303 8.59 -9.90 -20.45
C ALA A 303 7.80 -9.15 -21.55
N GLN A 304 6.47 -9.31 -21.61
CA GLN A 304 5.63 -8.54 -22.53
C GLN A 304 5.63 -7.04 -22.19
N GLY A 305 5.51 -6.67 -20.92
CA GLY A 305 5.59 -5.28 -20.48
C GLY A 305 6.94 -4.65 -20.84
N THR A 306 8.04 -5.32 -20.49
CA THR A 306 9.41 -4.85 -20.78
C THR A 306 9.65 -4.67 -22.28
N THR A 307 9.24 -5.65 -23.11
CA THR A 307 9.43 -5.58 -24.56
C THR A 307 8.51 -4.55 -25.23
N MET A 308 7.36 -4.24 -24.66
CA MET A 308 6.50 -3.14 -25.12
C MET A 308 7.14 -1.78 -24.80
N VAL A 309 7.67 -1.59 -23.60
CA VAL A 309 8.41 -0.36 -23.25
C VAL A 309 9.62 -0.17 -24.17
N ASP A 310 10.37 -1.23 -24.44
CA ASP A 310 11.51 -1.25 -25.38
C ASP A 310 11.07 -0.82 -26.79
N LEU A 311 9.95 -1.36 -27.31
CA LEU A 311 9.37 -0.97 -28.59
C LEU A 311 8.99 0.52 -28.61
N ILE A 312 8.36 1.00 -27.55
CA ILE A 312 7.95 2.42 -27.43
C ILE A 312 9.18 3.33 -27.51
N VAL A 313 10.20 3.03 -26.72
CA VAL A 313 11.42 3.86 -26.69
C VAL A 313 12.20 3.80 -28.00
N ASP A 314 12.37 2.60 -28.57
CA ASP A 314 13.09 2.40 -29.82
C ASP A 314 12.40 3.06 -31.02
N THR A 315 11.07 3.00 -31.09
CA THR A 315 10.30 3.48 -32.24
C THR A 315 9.95 4.96 -32.12
N TYR A 316 9.54 5.41 -30.94
CA TYR A 316 8.96 6.75 -30.71
C TYR A 316 9.91 7.71 -29.96
N GLY A 317 11.10 7.24 -29.58
CA GLY A 317 12.17 8.03 -28.99
C GLY A 317 12.19 7.99 -27.47
N ALA A 318 13.34 8.33 -26.89
CA ALA A 318 13.60 8.25 -25.45
C ALA A 318 12.69 9.14 -24.60
N ASP A 319 12.13 10.22 -25.18
CA ASP A 319 11.20 11.14 -24.52
C ASP A 319 9.72 10.66 -24.53
N ALA A 320 9.43 9.50 -25.15
CA ALA A 320 8.10 8.92 -25.19
C ALA A 320 7.57 8.63 -23.77
N LEU A 321 8.43 8.09 -22.89
CA LEU A 321 8.04 7.82 -21.49
C LEU A 321 7.71 9.11 -20.73
N ALA A 322 8.47 10.19 -20.94
CA ALA A 322 8.20 11.47 -20.33
C ALA A 322 6.87 12.09 -20.81
N ARG A 323 6.52 11.92 -22.10
CA ARG A 323 5.19 12.35 -22.61
C ARG A 323 4.07 11.54 -22.00
N MET A 324 4.25 10.25 -21.83
CA MET A 324 3.28 9.33 -21.24
C MET A 324 3.01 9.69 -19.76
N THR A 325 4.05 9.84 -18.94
CA THR A 325 3.90 10.20 -17.53
C THR A 325 3.24 11.57 -17.35
N ALA A 326 3.58 12.54 -18.21
CA ALA A 326 2.92 13.84 -18.21
C ALA A 326 1.41 13.73 -18.50
N ALA A 327 1.00 12.88 -19.43
CA ALA A 327 -0.40 12.65 -19.73
C ALA A 327 -1.16 12.01 -18.54
N TYR A 328 -0.57 11.00 -17.91
CA TYR A 328 -1.15 10.40 -16.70
C TYR A 328 -1.32 11.41 -15.58
N ARG A 329 -0.32 12.25 -15.31
CA ARG A 329 -0.40 13.31 -14.31
C ARG A 329 -1.54 14.28 -14.57
N ASP A 330 -1.86 14.52 -15.85
CA ASP A 330 -2.99 15.36 -16.27
C ASP A 330 -4.34 14.61 -16.23
N GLY A 331 -4.37 13.32 -15.79
CA GLY A 331 -5.55 12.50 -15.60
C GLY A 331 -5.96 11.67 -16.82
N ALA A 332 -5.05 11.43 -17.76
CA ALA A 332 -5.30 10.58 -18.93
C ALA A 332 -5.53 9.11 -18.55
N SER A 333 -6.35 8.43 -19.33
CA SER A 333 -6.46 6.95 -19.34
C SER A 333 -5.20 6.31 -19.91
N ASP A 334 -5.07 4.96 -19.77
CA ASP A 334 -3.99 4.21 -20.42
C ASP A 334 -3.92 4.46 -21.93
N GLU A 335 -5.09 4.46 -22.62
CA GLU A 335 -5.18 4.68 -24.06
C GLU A 335 -4.68 6.08 -24.44
N GLU A 336 -5.13 7.11 -23.71
CA GLU A 336 -4.74 8.50 -23.96
C GLU A 336 -3.25 8.74 -23.65
N ALA A 337 -2.72 8.11 -22.61
CA ALA A 337 -1.30 8.21 -22.25
C ALA A 337 -0.39 7.51 -23.27
N LEU A 338 -0.80 6.33 -23.78
CA LEU A 338 -0.09 5.63 -24.86
C LEU A 338 -0.13 6.43 -26.17
N GLU A 339 -1.27 7.05 -26.51
CA GLU A 339 -1.38 7.93 -27.69
C GLU A 339 -0.51 9.18 -27.52
N ALA A 340 -0.47 9.79 -26.33
CA ALA A 340 0.41 10.92 -26.05
C ALA A 340 1.91 10.55 -26.17
N ALA A 341 2.27 9.34 -25.79
CA ALA A 341 3.64 8.82 -25.91
C ALA A 341 4.07 8.59 -27.37
N THR A 342 3.17 8.01 -28.15
CA THR A 342 3.50 7.42 -29.47
C THR A 342 2.93 8.18 -30.66
N GLY A 343 1.81 8.86 -30.50
CA GLY A 343 1.06 9.51 -31.59
C GLY A 343 0.19 8.55 -32.39
N VAL A 344 0.08 7.29 -31.97
CA VAL A 344 -0.84 6.28 -32.55
C VAL A 344 -1.78 5.78 -31.45
N SER A 345 -2.94 5.23 -31.83
CA SER A 345 -3.88 4.66 -30.86
C SER A 345 -3.29 3.45 -30.15
N ALA A 346 -3.81 3.11 -28.96
CA ALA A 346 -3.39 1.93 -28.22
C ALA A 346 -3.58 0.64 -29.06
N ASP A 347 -4.68 0.53 -29.79
CA ASP A 347 -4.94 -0.62 -30.69
C ASP A 347 -3.88 -0.76 -31.78
N GLU A 348 -3.48 0.36 -32.42
CA GLU A 348 -2.42 0.37 -33.42
C GLU A 348 -1.07 0.00 -32.81
N LEU A 349 -0.74 0.51 -31.65
CA LEU A 349 0.48 0.17 -30.90
C LEU A 349 0.52 -1.32 -30.52
N TYR A 350 -0.59 -1.87 -30.02
CA TYR A 350 -0.69 -3.30 -29.71
C TYR A 350 -0.55 -4.16 -30.98
N ALA A 351 -1.18 -3.78 -32.08
CA ALA A 351 -1.04 -4.48 -33.34
C ALA A 351 0.42 -4.45 -33.85
N GLU A 352 1.11 -3.31 -33.75
CA GLU A 352 2.54 -3.18 -34.07
C GLU A 352 3.41 -4.11 -33.21
N TYR A 353 3.14 -4.15 -31.90
CA TYR A 353 3.84 -5.02 -30.97
C TYR A 353 3.74 -6.49 -31.38
N TYR A 354 2.54 -7.02 -31.58
CA TYR A 354 2.33 -8.43 -31.97
C TYR A 354 2.95 -8.73 -33.35
N ALA A 355 2.81 -7.79 -34.30
CA ALA A 355 3.38 -7.92 -35.62
C ALA A 355 4.93 -7.97 -35.56
N SER A 356 5.58 -7.29 -34.59
CA SER A 356 7.03 -7.34 -34.42
C SER A 356 7.55 -8.75 -34.05
N PHE A 357 6.70 -9.59 -33.50
CA PHE A 357 6.94 -11.02 -33.21
C PHE A 357 6.34 -11.97 -34.25
N GLY A 358 5.77 -11.43 -35.33
CA GLY A 358 5.21 -12.21 -36.44
C GLY A 358 3.89 -12.93 -36.11
N VAL A 359 3.14 -12.45 -35.15
CA VAL A 359 1.84 -13.01 -34.73
C VAL A 359 0.73 -11.96 -34.84
N GLU A 360 -0.52 -12.42 -34.88
CA GLU A 360 -1.68 -11.54 -34.76
C GLU A 360 -1.97 -11.27 -33.26
N ALA A 361 -2.59 -10.12 -32.97
CA ALA A 361 -3.01 -9.80 -31.61
C ALA A 361 -4.01 -10.86 -31.10
N PRO A 362 -3.84 -11.38 -29.88
CA PRO A 362 -4.84 -12.25 -29.27
C PRO A 362 -6.19 -11.53 -29.18
N SER A 363 -7.29 -12.28 -29.34
CA SER A 363 -8.62 -11.71 -29.15
C SER A 363 -8.75 -11.20 -27.72
N PRO A 364 -9.36 -10.02 -27.50
CA PRO A 364 -9.70 -9.55 -26.17
C PRO A 364 -10.51 -10.61 -25.41
N ILE A 365 -10.30 -10.71 -24.10
CA ILE A 365 -11.14 -11.55 -23.26
C ILE A 365 -12.47 -10.82 -23.08
N GLU A 366 -13.50 -11.25 -23.84
CA GLU A 366 -14.85 -10.76 -23.57
C GLU A 366 -15.31 -11.33 -22.21
N PRO A 367 -15.61 -10.49 -21.21
CA PRO A 367 -16.18 -10.98 -19.97
C PRO A 367 -17.54 -11.60 -20.27
N GLU A 368 -17.73 -12.89 -19.97
CA GLU A 368 -19.05 -13.50 -20.02
C GLU A 368 -19.97 -12.75 -19.05
N PRO A 369 -21.12 -12.23 -19.51
CA PRO A 369 -22.05 -11.57 -18.63
C PRO A 369 -22.53 -12.58 -17.58
N ILE A 370 -22.18 -12.34 -16.31
CA ILE A 370 -22.68 -13.13 -15.18
C ILE A 370 -24.19 -12.91 -15.14
N ALA A 371 -24.96 -13.95 -15.42
CA ALA A 371 -26.41 -13.88 -15.32
C ALA A 371 -26.79 -13.54 -13.86
N PRO A 372 -27.77 -12.67 -13.60
CA PRO A 372 -28.18 -12.31 -12.25
C PRO A 372 -28.57 -13.50 -11.35
N SER A 373 -28.88 -14.66 -11.95
CA SER A 373 -29.18 -15.92 -11.29
C SER A 373 -27.93 -16.64 -10.76
N ASP A 374 -26.73 -16.33 -11.27
CA ASP A 374 -25.49 -17.02 -10.96
C ASP A 374 -24.70 -16.29 -9.86
N VAL A 375 -25.18 -15.13 -9.45
CA VAL A 375 -24.67 -14.46 -8.24
C VAL A 375 -25.31 -15.16 -7.04
N ASP A 376 -24.59 -16.13 -6.46
CA ASP A 376 -24.92 -16.67 -5.14
C ASP A 376 -24.94 -15.49 -4.14
N ARG A 377 -26.12 -14.96 -3.90
CA ARG A 377 -26.31 -14.08 -2.73
C ARG A 377 -25.96 -14.93 -1.54
N PRO A 378 -24.98 -14.54 -0.69
CA PRO A 378 -24.84 -15.18 0.59
C PRO A 378 -26.19 -15.07 1.26
N SER A 379 -26.92 -16.18 1.33
CA SER A 379 -28.08 -16.26 2.18
C SER A 379 -27.63 -15.84 3.56
N ALA A 380 -28.36 -14.91 4.18
CA ALA A 380 -28.19 -14.58 5.57
C ALA A 380 -28.51 -15.84 6.40
N GLY A 381 -27.64 -16.82 6.35
CA GLY A 381 -27.64 -18.05 7.10
C GLY A 381 -27.07 -17.74 8.47
N THR A 382 -27.91 -17.90 9.49
CA THR A 382 -27.54 -18.11 10.88
C THR A 382 -26.14 -18.74 10.98
N VAL A 383 -25.24 -18.04 11.69
CA VAL A 383 -23.96 -18.58 12.13
C VAL A 383 -24.27 -19.77 13.02
N ASP A 384 -24.23 -20.98 12.45
CA ASP A 384 -24.26 -22.22 13.21
C ASP A 384 -22.91 -22.32 13.94
N GLN A 385 -22.95 -22.16 15.26
CA GLN A 385 -21.82 -22.41 16.15
C GLN A 385 -21.53 -23.91 16.18
N GLY A 386 -20.90 -24.41 15.11
CA GLY A 386 -20.36 -25.76 15.06
C GLY A 386 -19.25 -25.92 16.08
N GLY A 387 -19.55 -26.63 17.15
CA GLY A 387 -18.59 -27.02 18.19
C GLY A 387 -17.40 -27.76 17.58
N VAL A 388 -16.19 -27.31 17.94
CA VAL A 388 -14.94 -28.00 17.65
C VAL A 388 -14.92 -29.28 18.46
N ASP A 389 -14.91 -30.43 17.78
CA ASP A 389 -14.69 -31.73 18.41
C ASP A 389 -13.19 -31.87 18.76
N PRO A 390 -12.80 -32.03 20.05
CA PRO A 390 -11.40 -32.10 20.46
C PRO A 390 -10.75 -33.48 20.27
N GLY A 391 -11.30 -34.33 19.40
CA GLY A 391 -10.89 -35.75 19.26
C GLY A 391 -10.37 -36.18 17.88
N ALA A 392 -10.16 -35.32 16.90
CA ALA A 392 -9.66 -35.74 15.59
C ALA A 392 -8.12 -35.84 15.56
N GLU A 393 -7.61 -37.08 15.44
CA GLU A 393 -6.19 -37.36 15.17
C GLU A 393 -5.76 -36.82 13.79
N PRO A 394 -4.52 -36.27 13.67
CA PRO A 394 -3.99 -35.84 12.36
C PRO A 394 -3.65 -37.07 11.48
N PRO A 395 -3.81 -36.94 10.14
CA PRO A 395 -3.45 -38.05 9.24
C PRO A 395 -1.94 -38.28 9.20
N PRO A 396 -1.49 -39.54 8.94
CA PRO A 396 -0.08 -39.93 8.99
C PRO A 396 0.71 -39.24 7.84
N GLY A 397 1.89 -38.72 8.20
CA GLY A 397 2.80 -38.04 7.30
C GLY A 397 3.34 -38.94 6.20
N GLU A 398 3.34 -38.47 4.98
CA GLU A 398 4.07 -39.09 3.87
C GLU A 398 5.56 -38.71 3.95
N GLY A 399 6.38 -39.75 3.65
CA GLY A 399 7.79 -39.78 3.96
C GLY A 399 8.67 -38.85 3.11
N THR A 400 9.77 -38.50 3.70
CA THR A 400 10.93 -37.88 3.11
C THR A 400 11.51 -38.68 1.93
N PRO A 401 11.85 -38.03 0.78
CA PRO A 401 12.73 -38.63 -0.21
C PRO A 401 14.20 -38.46 0.20
N SER A 402 14.93 -39.55 0.12
CA SER A 402 16.37 -39.67 0.36
C SER A 402 17.21 -38.92 -0.69
N GLU A 403 18.31 -38.35 -0.20
CA GLU A 403 19.43 -37.87 -1.01
C GLU A 403 20.01 -38.98 -1.89
N ASP A 404 20.16 -38.68 -3.17
CA ASP A 404 21.26 -39.28 -3.96
C ASP A 404 21.79 -38.29 -4.98
N GLY A 405 23.12 -38.07 -4.98
CA GLY A 405 23.80 -37.02 -5.65
C GLY A 405 24.00 -37.29 -7.13
N THR A 406 24.05 -36.14 -7.87
CA THR A 406 24.95 -36.03 -9.02
C THR A 406 25.24 -34.56 -9.31
N THR A 407 26.52 -34.23 -9.34
CA THR A 407 27.12 -32.95 -9.74
C THR A 407 26.85 -32.64 -11.21
N GLY A 408 26.30 -31.45 -11.50
CA GLY A 408 26.22 -30.90 -12.83
C GLY A 408 25.97 -29.39 -12.78
N GLY A 409 26.95 -28.59 -13.19
CA GLY A 409 26.94 -27.14 -13.10
C GLY A 409 25.79 -26.49 -13.88
N GLY A 410 25.14 -25.55 -13.24
CA GLY A 410 24.11 -24.70 -13.82
C GLY A 410 24.00 -23.41 -13.06
N THR A 411 24.81 -22.42 -13.42
CA THR A 411 24.83 -21.07 -12.85
C THR A 411 23.68 -20.17 -13.32
N SER A 412 22.70 -20.71 -14.07
CA SER A 412 21.61 -19.94 -14.68
C SER A 412 20.30 -19.90 -13.85
N ASN A 413 20.09 -20.81 -12.91
CA ASN A 413 18.80 -20.92 -12.24
C ASN A 413 18.62 -19.99 -11.03
N VAL A 414 19.69 -19.52 -10.43
CA VAL A 414 19.63 -18.64 -9.24
C VAL A 414 19.20 -17.22 -9.61
N ALA A 415 19.70 -16.69 -10.73
CA ALA A 415 19.32 -15.37 -11.22
C ALA A 415 17.84 -15.31 -11.65
N LEU A 416 17.30 -16.41 -12.20
CA LEU A 416 15.91 -16.51 -12.64
C LEU A 416 14.92 -16.60 -11.47
N ILE A 417 15.29 -17.30 -10.39
CA ILE A 417 14.47 -17.40 -9.17
C ILE A 417 14.43 -16.04 -8.45
N ALA A 418 15.51 -15.30 -8.49
CA ALA A 418 15.61 -13.98 -7.88
C ALA A 418 14.81 -12.91 -8.63
N LEU A 419 14.78 -12.92 -9.98
CA LEU A 419 13.92 -12.05 -10.79
C LEU A 419 12.43 -12.31 -10.56
N LEU A 420 12.04 -13.58 -10.38
CA LEU A 420 10.66 -13.95 -10.04
C LEU A 420 10.26 -13.53 -8.62
N ALA A 421 11.22 -13.39 -7.71
CA ALA A 421 10.96 -12.92 -6.34
C ALA A 421 10.63 -11.43 -6.32
N VAL A 422 11.36 -10.59 -7.06
CA VAL A 422 11.07 -9.16 -7.23
C VAL A 422 9.70 -8.98 -7.89
N ALA A 423 9.43 -9.75 -8.95
CA ALA A 423 8.16 -9.76 -9.68
C ALA A 423 6.92 -10.04 -8.83
N ALA A 424 7.06 -10.90 -7.83
CA ALA A 424 5.93 -11.26 -6.97
C ALA A 424 5.58 -10.20 -5.91
N LEU A 425 6.45 -9.22 -5.68
CA LEU A 425 6.32 -8.20 -4.65
C LEU A 425 5.47 -7.01 -5.07
N ALA A 426 5.71 -6.48 -6.23
CA ALA A 426 4.85 -5.45 -6.81
C ALA A 426 3.39 -5.97 -6.93
N ALA A 427 3.22 -7.30 -7.14
CA ALA A 427 1.92 -7.98 -7.12
C ALA A 427 1.21 -7.93 -5.76
N GLY A 428 1.94 -7.92 -4.66
CA GLY A 428 1.36 -7.90 -3.30
C GLY A 428 0.90 -6.51 -2.87
N ALA A 429 1.68 -5.48 -3.13
CA ALA A 429 1.36 -4.10 -2.76
C ALA A 429 0.17 -3.56 -3.57
N ALA A 430 0.14 -3.81 -4.88
CA ALA A 430 -0.99 -3.43 -5.73
C ALA A 430 -2.28 -4.22 -5.41
N ALA A 431 -2.19 -5.50 -5.03
CA ALA A 431 -3.37 -6.29 -4.63
C ALA A 431 -4.02 -5.78 -3.34
N MET A 432 -3.25 -5.21 -2.42
CA MET A 432 -3.79 -4.60 -1.20
C MET A 432 -4.49 -3.26 -1.49
N GLY A 433 -3.95 -2.45 -2.39
CA GLY A 433 -4.58 -1.21 -2.86
C GLY A 433 -5.91 -1.48 -3.58
N VAL A 434 -5.95 -2.45 -4.49
CA VAL A 434 -7.16 -2.83 -5.25
C VAL A 434 -8.24 -3.44 -4.36
N SER A 435 -7.89 -4.28 -3.40
CA SER A 435 -8.84 -4.86 -2.43
C SER A 435 -9.53 -3.76 -1.62
N ARG A 436 -8.78 -2.77 -1.13
CA ARG A 436 -9.32 -1.62 -0.40
C ARG A 436 -10.17 -0.71 -1.28
N ARG A 437 -9.80 -0.53 -2.55
CA ARG A 437 -10.57 0.27 -3.52
C ARG A 437 -11.89 -0.42 -3.93
N ALA A 438 -11.91 -1.74 -4.08
CA ALA A 438 -13.13 -2.51 -4.35
C ALA A 438 -14.12 -2.47 -3.18
N GLU A 439 -13.65 -2.55 -1.93
CA GLU A 439 -14.49 -2.42 -0.74
C GLU A 439 -15.09 -1.00 -0.60
N ARG A 440 -14.36 0.05 -0.99
CA ARG A 440 -14.86 1.43 -0.99
C ARG A 440 -15.97 1.64 -2.02
N ARG A 441 -15.84 1.09 -3.24
CA ARG A 441 -16.90 1.18 -4.28
C ARG A 441 -18.19 0.43 -3.89
N SER A 442 -18.14 -0.53 -2.99
CA SER A 442 -19.32 -1.25 -2.51
C SER A 442 -20.04 -0.55 -1.35
N ARG A 443 -19.46 0.50 -0.78
CA ARG A 443 -20.01 1.26 0.36
C ARG A 443 -20.48 2.68 -0.01
N SER A 444 -20.25 3.13 -1.23
CA SER A 444 -20.82 4.36 -1.80
C SER A 444 -22.00 4.02 -2.70
#